data_8a311c1f2d9dd1e9af4e43bb91718b71
#
_entry.id   8a311c1f2d9dd1e9af4e43bb91718b71
#
_cell.length_a   1.000
_cell.length_b   1.000
_cell.length_c   1.000
_cell.angle_alpha   90.00
_cell.angle_beta   90.00
_cell.angle_gamma   90.00
#
_symmetry.space_group_name_H-M   'P 1'
#
loop_
_entity.id
_entity.type
_entity.pdbx_description
1 polymer ?
#
loop_
_entity_poly.entity_id
_entity_poly.type
_entity_poly.pdbx_seq_one_letter_code
_entity_poly.pdbx_strand_id
1 'polypeptide(L)'
;MEMLMFHINKREGQPIYIQLYENIKQSIMNGRMHEGEKLPSKRQLSQYLSVSQTTVENAYAQLVDEGYIYSQPKSGFFVSDIETLPFTKKTSRPTLPTYQIPTNQQAYAFNLGMIDQAHFPFEQFRKYAKEAFEELQFYLVEPGHKQGDYTLRAQISRYLFHSRGVQSTPEQVIVASSTEQLLSIITDLLPGPKGMMLEDPIYPQVHQLLTRKHIPYQFVPVENDGIAMNTIENASHHIVYITPSHQFPTGVTMSLKKRMRLLKWASEDPHRYIIEDDYDSEFRYEGKPIPALQSLDQTGSVIYVSTFSKSISPTIRIAYAVLPEALLHHYQQAENIEGGTVPRHTQFMVTTFMETNQFERHLNRMRKIYRQKRDIILQQLQKYPSIFEVSGEKTGMHLIITIKNGWSEQQCLEQLQRFDIDMKPLSQYVYHQQETAPRFVVGFGGIPIENLEAHIERLITCFKEEYCI
;
A
#
# COMPACT_ATOMS: atom_id res chain seq x y z
N MET A 1 -22.77 -59.02 -12.25
CA MET A 1 -22.67 -57.65 -11.75
C MET A 1 -22.04 -57.74 -10.36
N GLU A 2 -20.71 -57.60 -10.25
CA GLU A 2 -20.03 -57.53 -8.95
C GLU A 2 -20.51 -56.22 -8.31
N MET A 3 -21.20 -56.30 -7.16
CA MET A 3 -21.59 -55.15 -6.41
C MET A 3 -20.33 -54.47 -5.86
N LEU A 4 -20.06 -53.29 -6.34
CA LEU A 4 -18.90 -52.49 -5.94
C LEU A 4 -18.82 -52.35 -4.40
N MET A 5 -17.70 -52.79 -3.81
CA MET A 5 -17.45 -52.60 -2.38
C MET A 5 -17.18 -51.13 -2.10
N PHE A 6 -18.20 -50.39 -1.73
CA PHE A 6 -18.04 -49.03 -1.23
C PHE A 6 -17.72 -49.08 0.28
N HIS A 7 -16.56 -48.61 0.68
CA HIS A 7 -16.23 -48.44 2.09
C HIS A 7 -16.89 -47.18 2.64
N ILE A 8 -17.99 -47.35 3.38
CA ILE A 8 -18.66 -46.29 4.09
C ILE A 8 -18.33 -46.37 5.57
N ASN A 9 -17.67 -45.35 6.11
CA ASN A 9 -17.35 -45.27 7.53
C ASN A 9 -18.39 -44.38 8.26
N LYS A 10 -19.30 -45.01 9.00
CA LYS A 10 -20.36 -44.32 9.77
C LYS A 10 -19.82 -43.55 10.98
N ARG A 11 -18.52 -43.69 11.33
CA ARG A 11 -17.87 -43.01 12.49
C ARG A 11 -17.03 -41.82 12.08
N GLU A 12 -16.77 -41.61 10.83
CA GLU A 12 -16.12 -40.38 10.35
C GLU A 12 -17.14 -39.21 10.33
N GLY A 13 -16.72 -38.01 10.74
CA GLY A 13 -17.57 -36.81 10.81
C GLY A 13 -18.09 -36.31 9.45
N GLN A 14 -17.79 -37.03 8.36
CA GLN A 14 -18.24 -36.68 7.00
C GLN A 14 -19.62 -37.33 6.70
N PRO A 15 -20.60 -36.57 6.18
CA PRO A 15 -21.92 -37.10 5.82
C PRO A 15 -21.83 -38.31 4.86
N ILE A 16 -22.66 -39.33 5.08
CA ILE A 16 -22.61 -40.60 4.33
C ILE A 16 -22.84 -40.37 2.82
N TYR A 17 -23.69 -39.43 2.43
CA TYR A 17 -23.96 -39.16 1.01
C TYR A 17 -22.70 -38.59 0.30
N ILE A 18 -21.85 -37.83 0.99
CA ILE A 18 -20.59 -37.31 0.44
C ILE A 18 -19.59 -38.45 0.26
N GLN A 19 -19.47 -39.36 1.23
CA GLN A 19 -18.64 -40.53 1.10
C GLN A 19 -19.05 -41.43 -0.08
N LEU A 20 -20.36 -41.63 -0.25
CA LEU A 20 -20.90 -42.40 -1.36
C LEU A 20 -20.63 -41.71 -2.71
N TYR A 21 -20.89 -40.41 -2.80
CA TYR A 21 -20.59 -39.59 -3.96
C TYR A 21 -19.10 -39.68 -4.35
N GLU A 22 -18.19 -39.47 -3.40
CA GLU A 22 -16.76 -39.53 -3.66
C GLU A 22 -16.28 -40.92 -4.11
N ASN A 23 -16.81 -41.98 -3.50
CA ASN A 23 -16.47 -43.38 -3.89
C ASN A 23 -16.91 -43.69 -5.32
N ILE A 24 -18.13 -43.30 -5.73
CA ILE A 24 -18.63 -43.49 -7.10
C ILE A 24 -17.80 -42.66 -8.07
N LYS A 25 -17.61 -41.37 -7.79
CA LYS A 25 -16.80 -40.45 -8.59
C LYS A 25 -15.40 -41.03 -8.82
N GLN A 26 -14.73 -41.47 -7.77
CA GLN A 26 -13.40 -42.07 -7.89
C GLN A 26 -13.41 -43.37 -8.70
N SER A 27 -14.45 -44.19 -8.58
CA SER A 27 -14.56 -45.43 -9.35
C SER A 27 -14.70 -45.16 -10.85
N ILE A 28 -15.44 -44.10 -11.21
CA ILE A 28 -15.59 -43.63 -12.59
C ILE A 28 -14.23 -43.07 -13.07
N MET A 29 -13.64 -42.15 -12.30
CA MET A 29 -12.37 -41.48 -12.65
C MET A 29 -11.17 -42.44 -12.77
N ASN A 30 -11.18 -43.56 -12.02
CA ASN A 30 -10.13 -44.56 -12.06
C ASN A 30 -10.40 -45.67 -13.10
N GLY A 31 -11.46 -45.56 -13.90
CA GLY A 31 -11.84 -46.52 -14.93
C GLY A 31 -12.35 -47.84 -14.38
N ARG A 32 -12.74 -47.92 -13.10
CA ARG A 32 -13.38 -49.11 -12.51
C ARG A 32 -14.85 -49.25 -12.91
N MET A 33 -15.48 -48.13 -13.25
CA MET A 33 -16.78 -48.03 -13.86
C MET A 33 -16.62 -47.43 -15.25
N HIS A 34 -17.19 -48.14 -16.25
CA HIS A 34 -17.03 -47.74 -17.66
C HIS A 34 -18.19 -46.92 -18.16
N GLU A 35 -17.96 -46.15 -19.21
CA GLU A 35 -19.00 -45.40 -19.92
C GLU A 35 -20.20 -46.34 -20.27
N GLY A 36 -21.41 -45.83 -20.07
CA GLY A 36 -22.64 -46.57 -20.33
C GLY A 36 -22.94 -47.66 -19.31
N GLU A 37 -22.06 -47.91 -18.32
CA GLU A 37 -22.31 -48.88 -17.26
C GLU A 37 -23.47 -48.40 -16.38
N LYS A 38 -24.43 -49.36 -16.15
CA LYS A 38 -25.64 -49.06 -15.38
C LYS A 38 -25.36 -49.13 -13.88
N LEU A 39 -25.68 -48.05 -13.16
CA LEU A 39 -25.62 -48.03 -11.70
C LEU A 39 -26.79 -48.77 -11.07
N PRO A 40 -26.62 -49.32 -9.84
CA PRO A 40 -27.75 -49.89 -9.08
C PRO A 40 -28.85 -48.86 -8.87
N SER A 41 -30.12 -49.35 -8.82
CA SER A 41 -31.22 -48.45 -8.48
C SER A 41 -31.03 -47.89 -7.07
N LYS A 42 -31.57 -46.69 -6.83
CA LYS A 42 -31.48 -46.04 -5.51
C LYS A 42 -31.94 -46.97 -4.38
N ARG A 43 -33.02 -47.73 -4.62
CA ARG A 43 -33.55 -48.70 -3.65
C ARG A 43 -32.56 -49.85 -3.42
N GLN A 44 -32.00 -50.43 -4.48
CA GLN A 44 -31.03 -51.53 -4.37
C GLN A 44 -29.79 -51.11 -3.62
N LEU A 45 -29.21 -49.92 -3.96
CA LEU A 45 -28.02 -49.43 -3.34
C LEU A 45 -28.24 -49.05 -1.86
N SER A 46 -29.39 -48.45 -1.52
CA SER A 46 -29.73 -48.12 -0.14
C SER A 46 -29.87 -49.39 0.75
N GLN A 47 -30.50 -50.44 0.20
CA GLN A 47 -30.61 -51.72 0.91
C GLN A 47 -29.26 -52.39 1.10
N TYR A 48 -28.42 -52.42 0.06
CA TYR A 48 -27.09 -53.04 0.10
C TYR A 48 -26.15 -52.35 1.12
N LEU A 49 -26.13 -51.00 1.14
CA LEU A 49 -25.25 -50.21 2.03
C LEU A 49 -25.88 -49.97 3.42
N SER A 50 -27.14 -50.42 3.65
CA SER A 50 -27.90 -50.16 4.89
C SER A 50 -27.93 -48.66 5.23
N VAL A 51 -28.21 -47.82 4.25
CA VAL A 51 -28.40 -46.36 4.34
C VAL A 51 -29.79 -45.93 3.89
N SER A 52 -30.19 -44.67 4.19
CA SER A 52 -31.50 -44.19 3.73
C SER A 52 -31.51 -43.99 2.20
N GLN A 53 -32.68 -44.15 1.58
CA GLN A 53 -32.84 -43.88 0.16
C GLN A 53 -32.52 -42.44 -0.20
N THR A 54 -32.84 -41.48 0.66
CA THR A 54 -32.47 -40.07 0.54
C THR A 54 -30.95 -39.81 0.47
N THR A 55 -30.18 -40.61 1.21
CA THR A 55 -28.71 -40.55 1.17
C THR A 55 -28.18 -40.91 -0.22
N VAL A 56 -28.72 -41.96 -0.83
CA VAL A 56 -28.35 -42.38 -2.20
C VAL A 56 -28.85 -41.36 -3.23
N GLU A 57 -30.06 -40.83 -3.02
CA GLU A 57 -30.62 -39.78 -3.89
C GLU A 57 -29.73 -38.54 -3.94
N ASN A 58 -29.31 -38.04 -2.80
CA ASN A 58 -28.41 -36.87 -2.73
C ASN A 58 -27.06 -37.13 -3.43
N ALA A 59 -26.47 -38.31 -3.21
CA ALA A 59 -25.21 -38.66 -3.90
C ALA A 59 -25.42 -38.78 -5.43
N TYR A 60 -26.49 -39.40 -5.88
CA TYR A 60 -26.80 -39.53 -7.32
C TYR A 60 -27.17 -38.19 -7.95
N ALA A 61 -27.93 -37.34 -7.26
CA ALA A 61 -28.27 -36.00 -7.75
C ALA A 61 -26.99 -35.19 -8.00
N GLN A 62 -26.08 -35.20 -7.03
CA GLN A 62 -24.80 -34.48 -7.17
C GLN A 62 -23.94 -35.05 -8.32
N LEU A 63 -23.87 -36.38 -8.48
CA LEU A 63 -23.17 -36.99 -9.62
C LEU A 63 -23.79 -36.64 -10.97
N VAL A 64 -25.12 -36.49 -11.04
CA VAL A 64 -25.82 -36.03 -12.25
C VAL A 64 -25.56 -34.58 -12.52
N ASP A 65 -25.63 -33.71 -11.48
CA ASP A 65 -25.37 -32.27 -11.60
C ASP A 65 -23.95 -32.00 -12.06
N GLU A 66 -22.98 -32.79 -11.62
CA GLU A 66 -21.58 -32.70 -12.05
C GLU A 66 -21.27 -33.43 -13.37
N GLY A 67 -22.26 -34.15 -13.94
CA GLY A 67 -22.13 -34.85 -15.22
C GLY A 67 -21.37 -36.19 -15.19
N TYR A 68 -21.07 -36.75 -14.02
CA TYR A 68 -20.44 -38.09 -13.90
C TYR A 68 -21.36 -39.23 -14.29
N ILE A 69 -22.64 -39.06 -14.06
CA ILE A 69 -23.69 -39.99 -14.44
C ILE A 69 -24.87 -39.25 -15.09
N TYR A 70 -25.63 -39.94 -15.91
CA TYR A 70 -26.90 -39.41 -16.46
C TYR A 70 -28.07 -40.30 -16.13
N SER A 71 -29.27 -39.70 -16.07
CA SER A 71 -30.51 -40.41 -15.83
C SER A 71 -31.22 -40.70 -17.15
N GLN A 72 -31.62 -41.94 -17.35
CA GLN A 72 -32.45 -42.33 -18.48
C GLN A 72 -33.85 -42.70 -17.97
N PRO A 73 -34.93 -42.06 -18.45
CA PRO A 73 -36.28 -42.31 -18.00
C PRO A 73 -36.67 -43.80 -18.08
N LYS A 74 -37.23 -44.35 -17.00
CA LYS A 74 -37.62 -45.76 -16.83
C LYS A 74 -36.49 -46.77 -16.91
N SER A 75 -35.25 -46.36 -17.16
CA SER A 75 -34.06 -47.26 -17.31
C SER A 75 -33.11 -47.18 -16.14
N GLY A 76 -32.92 -45.99 -15.51
CA GLY A 76 -32.05 -45.78 -14.34
C GLY A 76 -30.93 -44.81 -14.58
N PHE A 77 -29.81 -44.99 -13.87
CA PHE A 77 -28.64 -44.13 -13.94
C PHE A 77 -27.48 -44.84 -14.63
N PHE A 78 -26.72 -44.12 -15.44
CA PHE A 78 -25.63 -44.65 -16.25
C PHE A 78 -24.42 -43.73 -16.14
N VAL A 79 -23.22 -44.30 -16.26
CA VAL A 79 -21.94 -43.53 -16.30
C VAL A 79 -21.88 -42.74 -17.58
N SER A 80 -21.61 -41.44 -17.47
CA SER A 80 -21.41 -40.56 -18.61
C SER A 80 -20.11 -40.85 -19.37
N ASP A 81 -20.10 -40.51 -20.65
CA ASP A 81 -18.85 -40.40 -21.42
C ASP A 81 -18.02 -39.24 -20.85
N ILE A 82 -16.98 -39.57 -20.07
CA ILE A 82 -16.04 -38.62 -19.57
C ILE A 82 -14.78 -38.82 -20.38
N GLU A 83 -14.50 -37.93 -21.35
CA GLU A 83 -13.17 -37.86 -21.94
C GLU A 83 -12.16 -37.80 -20.78
N THR A 84 -11.44 -38.91 -20.55
CA THR A 84 -10.42 -38.98 -19.52
C THR A 84 -9.27 -38.09 -19.92
N LEU A 85 -9.35 -36.82 -19.53
CA LEU A 85 -8.15 -35.99 -19.43
C LEU A 85 -7.16 -36.76 -18.54
N PRO A 86 -5.90 -36.88 -18.91
CA PRO A 86 -4.89 -37.53 -18.07
C PRO A 86 -4.76 -36.67 -16.79
N PHE A 87 -5.61 -36.99 -15.79
CA PHE A 87 -5.45 -36.44 -14.46
C PHE A 87 -4.15 -37.02 -13.91
N THR A 88 -3.14 -36.17 -13.80
CA THR A 88 -1.94 -36.47 -13.02
C THR A 88 -2.36 -37.11 -11.71
N LYS A 89 -1.77 -38.29 -11.43
CA LYS A 89 -1.93 -38.99 -10.15
C LYS A 89 -2.01 -38.01 -9.02
N LYS A 90 -3.02 -38.14 -8.12
CA LYS A 90 -3.08 -37.38 -6.88
C LYS A 90 -1.70 -37.44 -6.24
N THR A 91 -0.90 -36.44 -6.47
CA THR A 91 0.22 -36.14 -5.59
C THR A 91 -0.39 -35.92 -4.22
N SER A 92 0.16 -36.60 -3.20
CA SER A 92 -0.15 -36.31 -1.79
C SER A 92 -0.44 -34.81 -1.60
N ARG A 93 -1.51 -34.48 -0.82
CA ARG A 93 -1.79 -33.08 -0.48
C ARG A 93 -0.46 -32.38 -0.32
N PRO A 94 -0.20 -31.31 -1.09
CA PRO A 94 1.02 -30.56 -0.84
C PRO A 94 0.98 -30.21 0.63
N THR A 95 1.93 -30.68 1.40
CA THR A 95 2.19 -30.18 2.74
C THR A 95 2.49 -28.72 2.50
N LEU A 96 1.52 -27.85 2.82
CA LEU A 96 1.75 -26.42 2.77
C LEU A 96 2.99 -26.18 3.62
N PRO A 97 4.05 -25.59 3.07
CA PRO A 97 5.19 -25.25 3.88
C PRO A 97 4.65 -24.43 5.06
N THR A 98 5.05 -24.83 6.26
CA THR A 98 4.70 -24.05 7.46
C THR A 98 5.17 -22.63 7.19
N TYR A 99 4.22 -21.72 7.01
CA TYR A 99 4.53 -20.31 6.79
C TYR A 99 5.21 -19.81 8.06
N GLN A 100 6.52 -19.77 8.04
CA GLN A 100 7.27 -19.07 9.06
C GLN A 100 7.16 -17.59 8.72
N ILE A 101 6.51 -16.82 9.58
CA ILE A 101 6.57 -15.38 9.50
C ILE A 101 8.06 -15.03 9.51
N PRO A 102 8.58 -14.37 8.46
CA PRO A 102 9.99 -13.99 8.47
C PRO A 102 10.26 -13.11 9.68
N THR A 103 10.93 -13.65 10.69
CA THR A 103 11.36 -12.91 11.88
C THR A 103 12.69 -12.19 11.64
N ASN A 104 13.18 -12.18 10.39
CA ASN A 104 14.41 -11.49 10.00
C ASN A 104 14.21 -9.96 9.91
N GLN A 105 13.72 -9.34 10.98
CA GLN A 105 13.92 -7.91 11.18
C GLN A 105 15.27 -7.78 11.88
N GLN A 106 16.21 -7.06 11.26
CA GLN A 106 17.46 -6.69 11.94
C GLN A 106 17.12 -5.98 13.25
N ALA A 107 17.86 -6.27 14.32
CA ALA A 107 17.52 -5.78 15.66
C ALA A 107 17.50 -4.25 15.73
N TYR A 108 18.29 -3.59 14.87
CA TYR A 108 18.45 -2.12 14.83
C TYR A 108 18.01 -1.56 13.47
N ALA A 109 16.69 -1.55 13.20
CA ALA A 109 16.15 -1.10 11.93
C ALA A 109 15.71 0.37 11.94
N PHE A 110 16.23 1.15 10.99
CA PHE A 110 15.83 2.55 10.74
C PHE A 110 14.85 2.66 9.59
N ASN A 111 13.67 2.06 9.77
CA ASN A 111 12.69 1.87 8.71
C ASN A 111 11.88 3.15 8.42
N LEU A 112 11.86 3.59 7.16
CA LEU A 112 11.11 4.77 6.70
C LEU A 112 9.59 4.60 6.70
N GLY A 113 9.11 3.35 6.59
CA GLY A 113 7.68 3.04 6.46
C GLY A 113 6.91 3.04 7.78
N MET A 114 7.60 2.97 8.91
CA MET A 114 7.00 2.73 10.22
C MET A 114 6.64 4.02 10.96
N ILE A 115 5.55 3.95 11.72
CA ILE A 115 5.10 4.99 12.65
C ILE A 115 5.31 4.51 14.10
N ASP A 116 5.13 5.42 15.05
CA ASP A 116 5.12 5.08 16.48
C ASP A 116 3.87 4.29 16.83
N GLN A 117 4.04 2.97 17.04
CA GLN A 117 2.94 2.05 17.32
C GLN A 117 2.36 2.21 18.73
N ALA A 118 3.20 2.62 19.70
CA ALA A 118 2.79 2.76 21.10
C ALA A 118 1.75 3.87 21.29
N HIS A 119 1.73 4.87 20.42
CA HIS A 119 0.85 6.01 20.51
C HIS A 119 -0.28 6.02 19.49
N PHE A 120 -0.49 4.90 18.77
CA PHE A 120 -1.66 4.75 17.91
C PHE A 120 -2.94 4.81 18.75
N PRO A 121 -3.98 5.54 18.33
CA PRO A 121 -5.19 5.78 19.12
C PRO A 121 -6.16 4.58 19.11
N PHE A 122 -5.73 3.41 19.63
CA PHE A 122 -6.49 2.16 19.61
C PHE A 122 -7.88 2.28 20.23
N GLU A 123 -8.02 3.01 21.33
CA GLU A 123 -9.32 3.16 22.02
C GLU A 123 -10.35 3.88 21.14
N GLN A 124 -9.93 4.96 20.48
CA GLN A 124 -10.78 5.72 19.58
C GLN A 124 -11.19 4.87 18.37
N PHE A 125 -10.22 4.22 17.73
CA PHE A 125 -10.49 3.37 16.56
C PHE A 125 -11.37 2.16 16.90
N ARG A 126 -11.18 1.53 18.08
CA ARG A 126 -12.06 0.47 18.57
C ARG A 126 -13.50 0.96 18.74
N LYS A 127 -13.69 2.14 19.35
CA LYS A 127 -15.00 2.77 19.52
C LYS A 127 -15.66 3.03 18.15
N TYR A 128 -14.96 3.71 17.24
CA TYR A 128 -15.49 4.07 15.91
C TYR A 128 -15.76 2.84 15.03
N ALA A 129 -14.96 1.79 15.15
CA ALA A 129 -15.24 0.54 14.47
C ALA A 129 -16.56 -0.07 14.96
N LYS A 130 -16.79 -0.09 16.29
CA LYS A 130 -18.05 -0.57 16.86
C LYS A 130 -19.23 0.26 16.35
N GLU A 131 -19.15 1.58 16.42
CA GLU A 131 -20.17 2.50 15.91
C GLU A 131 -20.48 2.26 14.41
N ALA A 132 -19.45 2.07 13.60
CA ALA A 132 -19.62 1.80 12.17
C ALA A 132 -20.49 0.56 11.91
N PHE A 133 -20.25 -0.54 12.62
CA PHE A 133 -21.00 -1.79 12.43
C PHE A 133 -22.37 -1.79 13.13
N GLU A 134 -22.58 -0.98 14.15
CA GLU A 134 -23.88 -0.86 14.82
C GLU A 134 -24.84 0.09 14.09
N GLU A 135 -24.34 1.24 13.62
CA GLU A 135 -25.19 2.31 13.08
C GLU A 135 -25.36 2.25 11.54
N LEU A 136 -24.38 1.70 10.84
CA LEU A 136 -24.30 1.77 9.37
C LEU A 136 -24.47 0.42 8.67
N GLN A 137 -25.13 -0.55 9.27
CA GLN A 137 -25.20 -1.96 8.82
C GLN A 137 -25.47 -2.10 7.31
N PHE A 138 -26.54 -1.46 6.79
CA PHE A 138 -26.90 -1.53 5.38
C PHE A 138 -25.93 -0.73 4.50
N TYR A 139 -25.51 0.43 4.98
CA TYR A 139 -24.57 1.33 4.28
C TYR A 139 -23.21 0.66 4.03
N LEU A 140 -22.73 -0.17 4.94
CA LEU A 140 -21.41 -0.81 4.83
C LEU A 140 -21.35 -1.91 3.76
N VAL A 141 -22.50 -2.49 3.38
CA VAL A 141 -22.58 -3.57 2.37
C VAL A 141 -22.91 -3.04 0.98
N GLU A 142 -23.19 -1.75 0.85
CA GLU A 142 -23.40 -1.11 -0.44
C GLU A 142 -22.09 -0.65 -1.06
N PRO A 143 -21.94 -0.65 -2.39
CA PRO A 143 -20.81 -0.02 -3.06
C PRO A 143 -20.72 1.45 -2.68
N GLY A 144 -19.52 1.91 -2.27
CA GLY A 144 -19.27 3.33 -1.98
C GLY A 144 -19.25 4.20 -3.25
N HIS A 145 -19.18 5.51 -3.06
CA HIS A 145 -18.98 6.44 -4.16
C HIS A 145 -17.56 6.28 -4.74
N LYS A 146 -17.41 6.36 -6.08
CA LYS A 146 -16.09 6.17 -6.74
C LYS A 146 -15.01 7.14 -6.25
N GLN A 147 -15.37 8.34 -5.81
CA GLN A 147 -14.44 9.33 -5.23
C GLN A 147 -14.15 9.09 -3.73
N GLY A 148 -14.81 8.13 -3.08
CA GLY A 148 -14.90 8.00 -1.64
C GLY A 148 -16.12 8.70 -1.04
N ASP A 149 -16.45 8.38 0.21
CA ASP A 149 -17.64 8.90 0.89
C ASP A 149 -17.56 10.42 1.08
N TYR A 150 -18.68 11.10 0.84
CA TYR A 150 -18.75 12.58 0.87
C TYR A 150 -18.32 13.16 2.21
N THR A 151 -18.71 12.53 3.30
CA THR A 151 -18.35 12.99 4.65
C THR A 151 -16.84 12.99 4.88
N LEU A 152 -16.13 11.95 4.43
CA LEU A 152 -14.66 11.91 4.50
C LEU A 152 -14.04 13.02 3.64
N ARG A 153 -14.52 13.19 2.41
CA ARG A 153 -14.01 14.22 1.48
C ARG A 153 -14.23 15.63 2.04
N ALA A 154 -15.37 15.87 2.69
CA ALA A 154 -15.65 17.12 3.36
C ALA A 154 -14.70 17.42 4.53
N GLN A 155 -14.40 16.39 5.35
CA GLN A 155 -13.42 16.53 6.44
C GLN A 155 -12.01 16.75 5.92
N ILE A 156 -11.60 16.07 4.86
CA ILE A 156 -10.29 16.27 4.21
C ILE A 156 -10.19 17.70 3.69
N SER A 157 -11.17 18.20 2.93
CA SER A 157 -11.18 19.58 2.41
C SER A 157 -11.07 20.62 3.53
N ARG A 158 -11.86 20.47 4.60
CA ARG A 158 -11.82 21.34 5.77
C ARG A 158 -10.44 21.30 6.46
N TYR A 159 -9.89 20.11 6.69
CA TYR A 159 -8.58 19.93 7.31
C TYR A 159 -7.48 20.61 6.48
N LEU A 160 -7.46 20.39 5.18
CA LEU A 160 -6.46 20.94 4.27
C LEU A 160 -6.49 22.47 4.22
N PHE A 161 -7.69 23.05 4.23
CA PHE A 161 -7.83 24.51 4.30
C PHE A 161 -7.17 25.09 5.55
N HIS A 162 -7.43 24.50 6.72
CA HIS A 162 -6.89 25.00 7.98
C HIS A 162 -5.41 24.69 8.19
N SER A 163 -4.94 23.54 7.74
CA SER A 163 -3.58 23.07 8.01
C SER A 163 -2.56 23.49 6.95
N ARG A 164 -2.98 23.56 5.68
CA ARG A 164 -2.09 23.75 4.52
C ARG A 164 -2.46 24.92 3.63
N GLY A 165 -3.61 25.56 3.88
CA GLY A 165 -4.15 26.64 3.06
C GLY A 165 -4.70 26.16 1.71
N VAL A 166 -4.79 24.85 1.48
CA VAL A 166 -5.31 24.26 0.25
C VAL A 166 -6.78 24.64 0.09
N GLN A 167 -7.12 25.27 -1.02
CA GLN A 167 -8.50 25.63 -1.34
C GLN A 167 -9.13 24.53 -2.19
N SER A 168 -10.16 23.91 -1.66
CA SER A 168 -10.88 22.83 -2.34
C SER A 168 -12.31 22.71 -1.86
N THR A 169 -13.16 22.14 -2.70
CA THR A 169 -14.49 21.66 -2.32
C THR A 169 -14.44 20.15 -2.13
N PRO A 170 -15.41 19.54 -1.41
CA PRO A 170 -15.48 18.08 -1.30
C PRO A 170 -15.58 17.35 -2.65
N GLU A 171 -16.13 17.99 -3.68
CA GLU A 171 -16.26 17.45 -5.04
C GLU A 171 -14.91 17.30 -5.72
N GLN A 172 -13.92 18.15 -5.40
CA GLN A 172 -12.57 18.09 -5.95
C GLN A 172 -11.70 17.00 -5.28
N VAL A 173 -12.13 16.50 -4.12
CA VAL A 173 -11.37 15.47 -3.38
C VAL A 173 -11.68 14.09 -3.94
N ILE A 174 -10.64 13.32 -4.26
CA ILE A 174 -10.72 11.88 -4.55
C ILE A 174 -9.95 11.09 -3.52
N VAL A 175 -10.50 9.96 -3.10
CA VAL A 175 -9.92 9.06 -2.08
C VAL A 175 -9.56 7.73 -2.73
N ALA A 176 -8.36 7.23 -2.44
CA ALA A 176 -7.86 5.96 -2.94
C ALA A 176 -7.07 5.20 -1.86
N SER A 177 -6.76 3.94 -2.11
CA SER A 177 -6.06 3.07 -1.15
C SER A 177 -4.56 3.36 -1.04
N SER A 178 -3.98 4.12 -1.96
CA SER A 178 -2.56 4.48 -1.96
C SER A 178 -2.26 5.67 -2.87
N THR A 179 -1.14 6.35 -2.62
CA THR A 179 -0.59 7.36 -3.52
C THR A 179 -0.32 6.80 -4.92
N GLU A 180 0.14 5.54 -5.02
CA GLU A 180 0.37 4.87 -6.31
C GLU A 180 -0.93 4.76 -7.13
N GLN A 181 -2.04 4.39 -6.49
CA GLN A 181 -3.35 4.36 -7.16
C GLN A 181 -3.80 5.75 -7.58
N LEU A 182 -3.63 6.77 -6.71
CA LEU A 182 -3.94 8.16 -7.08
C LEU A 182 -3.12 8.62 -8.30
N LEU A 183 -1.82 8.35 -8.31
CA LEU A 183 -0.95 8.69 -9.45
C LEU A 183 -1.37 7.94 -10.71
N SER A 184 -1.79 6.68 -10.58
CA SER A 184 -2.35 5.93 -11.73
C SER A 184 -3.60 6.62 -12.28
N ILE A 185 -4.55 7.00 -11.43
CA ILE A 185 -5.75 7.73 -11.81
C ILE A 185 -5.38 9.08 -12.45
N ILE A 186 -4.53 9.86 -11.79
CA ILE A 186 -4.11 11.19 -12.27
C ILE A 186 -3.46 11.09 -13.65
N THR A 187 -2.56 10.13 -13.86
CA THR A 187 -1.92 9.94 -15.17
C THR A 187 -2.90 9.55 -16.28
N ASP A 188 -4.01 8.91 -15.96
CA ASP A 188 -5.04 8.58 -16.93
C ASP A 188 -5.93 9.80 -17.28
N LEU A 189 -6.09 10.72 -16.33
CA LEU A 189 -6.88 11.94 -16.49
C LEU A 189 -6.16 13.06 -17.25
N LEU A 190 -4.83 13.11 -17.16
CA LEU A 190 -4.06 14.20 -17.74
C LEU A 190 -4.18 14.25 -19.26
N PRO A 191 -4.52 15.41 -19.85
CA PRO A 191 -4.65 15.58 -21.29
C PRO A 191 -3.29 15.66 -21.99
N GLY A 192 -3.26 15.32 -23.27
CA GLY A 192 -2.10 15.55 -24.15
C GLY A 192 -0.92 14.60 -23.96
N PRO A 193 0.28 14.97 -24.39
CA PRO A 193 1.49 14.16 -24.27
C PRO A 193 1.88 14.02 -22.80
N LYS A 194 1.94 12.76 -22.34
CA LYS A 194 2.07 12.41 -20.92
C LYS A 194 3.54 12.30 -20.46
N GLY A 195 4.44 13.17 -20.92
CA GLY A 195 5.82 13.18 -20.42
C GLY A 195 5.90 13.85 -19.03
N MET A 196 6.60 13.21 -18.09
CA MET A 196 6.72 13.70 -16.71
C MET A 196 8.16 14.04 -16.33
N MET A 197 8.34 15.09 -15.56
CA MET A 197 9.60 15.43 -14.89
C MET A 197 9.53 15.00 -13.44
N LEU A 198 10.53 14.28 -12.99
CA LEU A 198 10.64 13.71 -11.66
C LEU A 198 11.86 14.25 -10.94
N GLU A 199 11.75 14.52 -9.65
CA GLU A 199 12.92 14.82 -8.80
C GLU A 199 13.95 13.69 -8.82
N ASP A 200 15.23 14.00 -8.71
CA ASP A 200 16.32 13.06 -8.49
C ASP A 200 17.17 13.55 -7.30
N PRO A 201 17.13 12.86 -6.16
CA PRO A 201 16.51 11.56 -5.88
C PRO A 201 14.98 11.60 -5.74
N ILE A 202 14.34 10.40 -5.83
CA ILE A 202 12.87 10.25 -5.72
C ILE A 202 12.47 8.91 -5.09
N TYR A 203 11.23 8.84 -4.63
CA TYR A 203 10.59 7.61 -4.17
C TYR A 203 10.40 6.60 -5.33
N PRO A 204 10.99 5.38 -5.25
CA PRO A 204 11.09 4.46 -6.39
C PRO A 204 9.77 4.08 -7.04
N GLN A 205 8.69 4.01 -6.27
CA GLN A 205 7.39 3.57 -6.78
C GLN A 205 6.81 4.53 -7.83
N VAL A 206 7.17 5.81 -7.79
CA VAL A 206 6.69 6.81 -8.77
C VAL A 206 7.21 6.48 -10.17
N HIS A 207 8.53 6.35 -10.34
CA HIS A 207 9.09 6.05 -11.66
C HIS A 207 8.76 4.63 -12.12
N GLN A 208 8.65 3.65 -11.19
CA GLN A 208 8.21 2.29 -11.50
C GLN A 208 6.78 2.26 -12.06
N LEU A 209 5.88 3.10 -11.50
CA LEU A 209 4.52 3.26 -12.03
C LEU A 209 4.55 3.79 -13.46
N LEU A 210 5.33 4.85 -13.73
CA LEU A 210 5.44 5.44 -15.07
C LEU A 210 6.04 4.44 -16.07
N THR A 211 7.05 3.68 -15.67
CA THR A 211 7.65 2.63 -16.50
C THR A 211 6.61 1.55 -16.85
N ARG A 212 5.82 1.08 -15.88
CA ARG A 212 4.75 0.10 -16.13
C ARG A 212 3.64 0.63 -17.04
N LYS A 213 3.33 1.92 -16.92
CA LYS A 213 2.34 2.59 -17.79
C LYS A 213 2.90 3.08 -19.10
N HIS A 214 4.18 2.84 -19.40
CA HIS A 214 4.88 3.32 -20.59
C HIS A 214 4.78 4.85 -20.78
N ILE A 215 4.76 5.61 -19.68
CA ILE A 215 4.74 7.07 -19.70
C ILE A 215 6.20 7.56 -19.73
N PRO A 216 6.60 8.38 -20.73
CA PRO A 216 7.93 8.95 -20.77
C PRO A 216 8.21 9.83 -19.55
N TYR A 217 9.42 9.76 -19.01
CA TYR A 217 9.81 10.62 -17.90
C TYR A 217 11.27 11.04 -18.01
N GLN A 218 11.60 12.16 -17.36
CA GLN A 218 12.94 12.70 -17.24
C GLN A 218 13.22 13.02 -15.76
N PHE A 219 14.38 12.63 -15.28
CA PHE A 219 14.83 13.03 -13.95
C PHE A 219 15.40 14.46 -13.97
N VAL A 220 15.10 15.21 -12.92
CA VAL A 220 15.52 16.60 -12.71
C VAL A 220 16.24 16.69 -11.38
N PRO A 221 17.49 17.18 -11.32
CA PRO A 221 18.25 17.25 -10.07
C PRO A 221 17.56 18.09 -9.00
N VAL A 222 17.72 17.67 -7.73
CA VAL A 222 17.32 18.46 -6.57
C VAL A 222 18.53 19.23 -6.06
N GLU A 223 18.37 20.55 -5.99
CA GLU A 223 19.36 21.49 -5.44
C GLU A 223 19.06 21.79 -3.96
N ASN A 224 19.92 22.53 -3.29
CA ASN A 224 19.80 22.82 -1.85
C ASN A 224 18.50 23.56 -1.45
N ASP A 225 17.76 24.12 -2.41
CA ASP A 225 16.52 24.86 -2.21
C ASP A 225 15.35 24.34 -3.06
N GLY A 226 15.42 23.08 -3.52
CA GLY A 226 14.39 22.39 -4.28
C GLY A 226 14.84 22.02 -5.71
N ILE A 227 13.90 21.56 -6.52
CA ILE A 227 14.13 21.08 -7.89
C ILE A 227 14.85 22.09 -8.79
N ALA A 228 15.68 21.65 -9.73
CA ALA A 228 16.45 22.48 -10.67
C ALA A 228 15.52 23.13 -11.72
N MET A 229 15.11 24.38 -11.50
CA MET A 229 14.13 25.09 -12.35
C MET A 229 14.62 25.30 -13.79
N ASN A 230 15.92 25.52 -14.00
CA ASN A 230 16.44 25.69 -15.34
C ASN A 230 16.25 24.45 -16.23
N THR A 231 16.31 23.25 -15.63
CA THR A 231 16.04 22.00 -16.34
C THR A 231 14.57 21.87 -16.71
N ILE A 232 13.64 22.26 -15.80
CA ILE A 232 12.20 22.24 -16.05
C ILE A 232 11.83 23.19 -17.20
N GLU A 233 12.32 24.42 -17.16
CA GLU A 233 11.98 25.46 -18.12
C GLU A 233 12.46 25.14 -19.55
N ASN A 234 13.51 24.34 -19.67
CA ASN A 234 14.07 23.90 -20.96
C ASN A 234 13.57 22.52 -21.41
N ALA A 235 12.76 21.84 -20.62
CA ALA A 235 12.26 20.50 -20.95
C ALA A 235 11.03 20.57 -21.86
N SER A 236 10.83 19.51 -22.65
CA SER A 236 9.65 19.34 -23.51
C SER A 236 8.46 18.69 -22.79
N HIS A 237 8.64 18.29 -21.53
CA HIS A 237 7.61 17.64 -20.74
C HIS A 237 6.66 18.66 -20.10
N HIS A 238 5.41 18.22 -19.87
CA HIS A 238 4.34 19.12 -19.41
C HIS A 238 3.89 18.87 -17.97
N ILE A 239 4.40 17.83 -17.32
CA ILE A 239 3.99 17.44 -15.98
C ILE A 239 5.23 17.37 -15.08
N VAL A 240 5.13 17.94 -13.88
CA VAL A 240 6.19 17.87 -12.85
C VAL A 240 5.63 17.20 -11.60
N TYR A 241 6.31 16.16 -11.12
CA TYR A 241 6.03 15.56 -9.81
C TYR A 241 7.08 16.01 -8.80
N ILE A 242 6.64 16.59 -7.69
CA ILE A 242 7.51 17.15 -6.64
C ILE A 242 6.99 16.86 -5.23
N THR A 243 7.92 16.89 -4.27
CA THR A 243 7.65 16.84 -2.82
C THR A 243 8.15 18.12 -2.12
N PRO A 244 7.52 19.30 -2.37
CA PRO A 244 8.13 20.62 -2.13
C PRO A 244 8.19 21.02 -0.66
N SER A 245 7.39 20.39 0.20
CA SER A 245 7.37 20.69 1.65
C SER A 245 8.47 19.94 2.40
N HIS A 246 8.82 18.75 1.91
CA HIS A 246 9.85 17.87 2.46
C HIS A 246 10.28 16.90 1.36
N GLN A 247 11.28 17.31 0.56
CA GLN A 247 11.74 16.53 -0.59
C GLN A 247 12.18 15.13 -0.16
N PHE A 248 11.62 14.12 -0.81
CA PHE A 248 11.98 12.73 -0.49
C PHE A 248 13.18 12.27 -1.36
N PRO A 249 14.25 11.72 -0.71
CA PRO A 249 14.42 11.57 0.74
C PRO A 249 15.34 12.63 1.36
N THR A 250 15.79 13.66 0.61
CA THR A 250 16.81 14.61 1.06
C THR A 250 16.38 15.55 2.20
N GLY A 251 15.08 15.69 2.42
CA GLY A 251 14.53 16.61 3.41
C GLY A 251 14.59 18.09 3.02
N VAL A 252 14.99 18.40 1.79
CA VAL A 252 15.04 19.77 1.29
C VAL A 252 13.63 20.36 1.19
N THR A 253 13.46 21.59 1.70
CA THR A 253 12.23 22.35 1.52
C THR A 253 12.39 23.30 0.34
N MET A 254 11.47 23.25 -0.62
CA MET A 254 11.49 24.11 -1.81
C MET A 254 11.28 25.58 -1.45
N SER A 255 12.20 26.44 -1.91
CA SER A 255 12.16 27.89 -1.64
C SER A 255 10.95 28.56 -2.29
N LEU A 256 10.43 29.64 -1.68
CA LEU A 256 9.32 30.40 -2.24
C LEU A 256 9.63 30.88 -3.67
N LYS A 257 10.87 31.29 -3.93
CA LYS A 257 11.29 31.72 -5.26
C LYS A 257 11.10 30.64 -6.31
N LYS A 258 11.49 29.41 -6.02
CA LYS A 258 11.29 28.25 -6.93
C LYS A 258 9.82 27.87 -7.04
N ARG A 259 9.07 27.92 -5.96
CA ARG A 259 7.60 27.69 -5.97
C ARG A 259 6.91 28.66 -6.94
N MET A 260 7.21 29.95 -6.87
CA MET A 260 6.65 30.96 -7.77
C MET A 260 7.10 30.78 -9.23
N ARG A 261 8.36 30.40 -9.48
CA ARG A 261 8.84 30.10 -10.83
C ARG A 261 8.11 28.87 -11.42
N LEU A 262 7.89 27.84 -10.62
CA LEU A 262 7.20 26.63 -11.07
C LEU A 262 5.72 26.92 -11.38
N LEU A 263 5.03 27.68 -10.54
CA LEU A 263 3.66 28.11 -10.81
C LEU A 263 3.57 28.99 -12.07
N LYS A 264 4.53 29.90 -12.27
CA LYS A 264 4.61 30.68 -13.50
C LYS A 264 4.82 29.77 -14.72
N TRP A 265 5.76 28.83 -14.68
CA TRP A 265 5.96 27.85 -15.73
C TRP A 265 4.66 27.09 -16.06
N ALA A 266 3.93 26.64 -15.05
CA ALA A 266 2.67 25.94 -15.28
C ALA A 266 1.58 26.84 -15.89
N SER A 267 1.51 28.12 -15.50
CA SER A 267 0.52 29.07 -16.01
C SER A 267 0.71 29.48 -17.48
N GLU A 268 1.87 29.22 -18.07
CA GLU A 268 2.20 29.58 -19.47
C GLU A 268 1.60 28.62 -20.50
N ASP A 269 1.14 27.42 -20.09
CA ASP A 269 0.55 26.41 -20.97
C ASP A 269 -0.55 25.64 -20.23
N PRO A 270 -1.79 25.59 -20.75
CA PRO A 270 -2.92 24.92 -20.09
C PRO A 270 -2.76 23.38 -20.00
N HIS A 271 -1.78 22.81 -20.67
CA HIS A 271 -1.46 21.37 -20.56
C HIS A 271 -0.41 21.06 -19.52
N ARG A 272 0.16 22.08 -18.87
CA ARG A 272 1.15 21.91 -17.81
C ARG A 272 0.48 21.73 -16.44
N TYR A 273 0.89 20.66 -15.76
CA TYR A 273 0.41 20.34 -14.41
C TYR A 273 1.57 20.07 -13.47
N ILE A 274 1.34 20.40 -12.19
CA ILE A 274 2.24 20.09 -11.08
C ILE A 274 1.53 19.10 -10.18
N ILE A 275 2.14 17.97 -9.90
CA ILE A 275 1.69 17.01 -8.88
C ILE A 275 2.51 17.30 -7.62
N GLU A 276 1.87 17.93 -6.62
CA GLU A 276 2.43 18.20 -5.32
C GLU A 276 2.12 17.03 -4.39
N ASP A 277 3.10 16.18 -4.07
CA ASP A 277 2.96 15.11 -3.07
C ASP A 277 3.43 15.61 -1.70
N ASP A 278 2.51 15.67 -0.76
CA ASP A 278 2.68 16.19 0.59
C ASP A 278 2.44 15.09 1.63
N TYR A 279 3.41 14.21 1.77
CA TYR A 279 3.27 12.94 2.48
C TYR A 279 3.49 13.00 4.01
N ASP A 280 4.21 14.03 4.56
CA ASP A 280 4.57 14.11 5.99
C ASP A 280 4.73 15.53 6.55
N SER A 281 4.22 16.54 5.88
CA SER A 281 4.36 17.95 6.27
C SER A 281 3.72 18.32 7.61
N GLU A 282 2.86 17.46 8.15
CA GLU A 282 2.30 17.59 9.50
C GLU A 282 3.39 17.62 10.59
N PHE A 283 4.53 16.98 10.33
CA PHE A 283 5.62 16.81 11.30
C PHE A 283 6.74 17.82 11.08
N ARG A 284 6.39 19.10 11.12
CA ARG A 284 7.37 20.18 11.11
C ARG A 284 7.78 20.55 12.53
N TYR A 285 9.08 20.61 12.79
CA TYR A 285 9.66 20.82 14.12
C TYR A 285 10.15 22.24 14.34
N GLU A 286 10.55 22.94 13.29
CA GLU A 286 11.11 24.27 13.31
C GLU A 286 10.37 25.22 12.37
N GLY A 287 10.20 26.46 12.82
CA GLY A 287 9.52 27.51 12.06
C GLY A 287 7.99 27.37 12.03
N LYS A 288 7.35 28.23 11.24
CA LYS A 288 5.89 28.19 11.01
C LYS A 288 5.55 27.11 9.97
N PRO A 289 4.33 26.56 9.99
CA PRO A 289 3.84 25.73 8.88
C PRO A 289 4.02 26.44 7.54
N ILE A 290 4.51 25.69 6.54
CA ILE A 290 4.64 26.23 5.17
C ILE A 290 3.35 25.91 4.44
N PRO A 291 2.68 26.86 3.81
CA PRO A 291 1.51 26.59 2.97
C PRO A 291 1.87 25.62 1.84
N ALA A 292 0.90 24.84 1.38
CA ALA A 292 1.06 24.01 0.19
C ALA A 292 1.32 24.88 -1.05
N LEU A 293 1.96 24.32 -2.07
CA LEU A 293 2.12 24.98 -3.36
C LEU A 293 0.76 25.28 -3.98
N GLN A 294 -0.17 24.34 -3.87
CA GLN A 294 -1.55 24.48 -4.33
C GLN A 294 -2.24 25.74 -3.76
N SER A 295 -1.95 26.12 -2.51
CA SER A 295 -2.54 27.33 -1.92
C SER A 295 -2.09 28.64 -2.57
N LEU A 296 -1.02 28.61 -3.35
CA LEU A 296 -0.49 29.75 -4.12
C LEU A 296 -0.92 29.71 -5.58
N ASP A 297 -1.52 28.62 -6.03
CA ASP A 297 -1.97 28.43 -7.42
C ASP A 297 -3.26 29.23 -7.69
N GLN A 298 -3.22 30.01 -8.75
CA GLN A 298 -4.36 30.82 -9.22
C GLN A 298 -4.89 30.33 -10.57
N THR A 299 -4.27 29.33 -11.16
CA THR A 299 -4.54 28.86 -12.53
C THR A 299 -5.18 27.49 -12.59
N GLY A 300 -5.25 26.78 -11.46
CA GLY A 300 -5.77 25.42 -11.42
C GLY A 300 -4.83 24.40 -12.09
N SER A 301 -3.53 24.60 -11.95
CA SER A 301 -2.49 23.74 -12.52
C SER A 301 -1.88 22.76 -11.50
N VAL A 302 -2.17 22.91 -10.20
CA VAL A 302 -1.61 22.06 -9.14
C VAL A 302 -2.61 21.01 -8.72
N ILE A 303 -2.19 19.74 -8.82
CA ILE A 303 -2.86 18.57 -8.26
C ILE A 303 -2.19 18.29 -6.93
N TYR A 304 -2.93 18.44 -5.82
CA TYR A 304 -2.40 18.14 -4.49
C TYR A 304 -2.66 16.70 -4.14
N VAL A 305 -1.65 15.98 -3.66
CA VAL A 305 -1.71 14.56 -3.25
C VAL A 305 -1.19 14.42 -1.83
N SER A 306 -1.84 13.61 -1.01
CA SER A 306 -1.38 13.30 0.33
C SER A 306 -1.92 11.95 0.84
N THR A 307 -1.52 11.54 2.05
CA THR A 307 -1.89 10.24 2.63
C THR A 307 -1.98 10.29 4.15
N PHE A 308 -2.89 9.49 4.73
CA PHE A 308 -2.91 9.26 6.18
C PHE A 308 -1.93 8.19 6.66
N SER A 309 -1.12 7.62 5.74
CA SER A 309 -0.17 6.55 6.09
C SER A 309 0.90 6.97 7.10
N LYS A 310 1.29 8.25 7.11
CA LYS A 310 2.27 8.80 8.07
C LYS A 310 1.61 9.44 9.27
N SER A 311 0.48 10.08 9.07
CA SER A 311 -0.22 10.84 10.10
C SER A 311 -1.11 9.98 11.00
N ILE A 312 -1.59 8.81 10.51
CA ILE A 312 -2.39 7.86 11.28
C ILE A 312 -1.70 6.49 11.34
N SER A 313 -1.70 5.75 10.22
CA SER A 313 -1.07 4.42 10.11
C SER A 313 -0.92 3.99 8.64
N PRO A 314 0.16 3.29 8.27
CA PRO A 314 0.31 2.68 6.95
C PRO A 314 -0.82 1.68 6.61
N THR A 315 -1.43 1.07 7.62
CA THR A 315 -2.49 0.06 7.46
C THR A 315 -3.88 0.63 7.24
N ILE A 316 -4.06 1.96 7.47
CA ILE A 316 -5.36 2.61 7.24
C ILE A 316 -5.73 2.67 5.74
N ARG A 317 -4.71 2.63 4.87
CA ARG A 317 -4.85 2.58 3.42
C ARG A 317 -5.77 3.67 2.86
N ILE A 318 -5.53 4.92 3.27
CA ILE A 318 -6.20 6.09 2.71
C ILE A 318 -5.16 7.08 2.22
N ALA A 319 -5.19 7.35 0.92
CA ALA A 319 -4.56 8.49 0.28
C ALA A 319 -5.65 9.33 -0.40
N TYR A 320 -5.37 10.58 -0.64
CA TYR A 320 -6.33 11.49 -1.25
C TYR A 320 -5.64 12.51 -2.16
N ALA A 321 -6.38 12.98 -3.16
CA ALA A 321 -5.93 14.05 -4.03
C ALA A 321 -7.01 15.13 -4.15
N VAL A 322 -6.57 16.37 -4.36
CA VAL A 322 -7.42 17.49 -4.75
C VAL A 322 -7.17 17.78 -6.22
N LEU A 323 -8.19 17.56 -7.04
CA LEU A 323 -8.12 17.80 -8.48
C LEU A 323 -8.47 19.25 -8.82
N PRO A 324 -7.75 19.90 -9.73
CA PRO A 324 -8.23 21.08 -10.41
C PRO A 324 -9.59 20.86 -11.08
N GLU A 325 -10.41 21.89 -11.20
CA GLU A 325 -11.78 21.79 -11.73
C GLU A 325 -11.83 21.18 -13.13
N ALA A 326 -10.88 21.54 -13.99
CA ALA A 326 -10.77 20.96 -15.34
C ALA A 326 -10.58 19.43 -15.31
N LEU A 327 -9.72 18.92 -14.43
CA LEU A 327 -9.49 17.48 -14.29
C LEU A 327 -10.61 16.77 -13.56
N LEU A 328 -11.31 17.45 -12.64
CA LEU A 328 -12.51 16.91 -12.00
C LEU A 328 -13.59 16.60 -13.04
N HIS A 329 -13.79 17.48 -14.00
CA HIS A 329 -14.75 17.26 -15.07
C HIS A 329 -14.37 16.00 -15.90
N HIS A 330 -13.11 15.85 -16.27
CA HIS A 330 -12.61 14.62 -16.96
C HIS A 330 -12.84 13.38 -16.10
N TYR A 331 -12.54 13.46 -14.79
CA TYR A 331 -12.76 12.34 -13.87
C TYR A 331 -14.24 11.91 -13.80
N GLN A 332 -15.16 12.86 -13.78
CA GLN A 332 -16.60 12.59 -13.71
C GLN A 332 -17.13 11.91 -14.97
N GLN A 333 -16.57 12.26 -16.14
CA GLN A 333 -16.95 11.70 -17.44
C GLN A 333 -16.28 10.35 -17.74
N ALA A 334 -15.20 10.02 -17.06
CA ALA A 334 -14.46 8.79 -17.30
C ALA A 334 -15.22 7.56 -16.73
N GLU A 335 -15.56 6.63 -17.61
CA GLU A 335 -16.28 5.39 -17.26
C GLU A 335 -15.35 4.31 -16.66
N ASN A 336 -14.07 4.30 -17.05
CA ASN A 336 -13.13 3.22 -16.76
C ASN A 336 -12.13 3.55 -15.63
N ILE A 337 -12.40 4.56 -14.80
CA ILE A 337 -11.54 4.89 -13.66
C ILE A 337 -11.94 4.04 -12.46
N GLU A 338 -10.98 3.25 -11.97
CA GLU A 338 -11.13 2.51 -10.72
C GLU A 338 -11.31 3.48 -9.54
N GLY A 339 -12.39 3.29 -8.79
CA GLY A 339 -12.70 4.09 -7.61
C GLY A 339 -13.29 3.25 -6.49
N GLY A 340 -13.57 3.87 -5.33
CA GLY A 340 -14.21 3.19 -4.21
C GLY A 340 -13.36 2.08 -3.56
N THR A 341 -12.04 2.15 -3.65
CA THR A 341 -11.12 1.08 -3.21
C THR A 341 -10.87 1.06 -1.70
N VAL A 342 -11.26 2.11 -0.99
CA VAL A 342 -11.15 2.18 0.47
C VAL A 342 -12.42 1.67 1.11
N PRO A 343 -12.36 0.67 2.01
CA PRO A 343 -13.53 0.13 2.69
C PRO A 343 -14.30 1.23 3.44
N ARG A 344 -15.63 1.22 3.34
CA ARG A 344 -16.50 2.28 3.91
C ARG A 344 -16.39 2.40 5.43
N HIS A 345 -16.23 1.27 6.16
CA HIS A 345 -16.00 1.31 7.60
C HIS A 345 -14.69 2.04 7.97
N THR A 346 -13.64 1.88 7.16
CA THR A 346 -12.38 2.62 7.36
C THR A 346 -12.58 4.11 7.09
N GLN A 347 -13.30 4.46 6.03
CA GLN A 347 -13.65 5.85 5.74
C GLN A 347 -14.44 6.48 6.89
N PHE A 348 -15.44 5.78 7.41
CA PHE A 348 -16.24 6.23 8.55
C PHE A 348 -15.39 6.46 9.81
N MET A 349 -14.50 5.50 10.16
CA MET A 349 -13.63 5.64 11.32
C MET A 349 -12.74 6.89 11.22
N VAL A 350 -12.16 7.15 10.06
CA VAL A 350 -11.30 8.34 9.85
C VAL A 350 -12.15 9.62 9.84
N THR A 351 -13.31 9.61 9.23
CA THR A 351 -14.26 10.73 9.26
C THR A 351 -14.58 11.12 10.71
N THR A 352 -15.01 10.16 11.54
CA THR A 352 -15.35 10.38 12.94
C THR A 352 -14.15 10.84 13.76
N PHE A 353 -12.95 10.31 13.45
CA PHE A 353 -11.70 10.73 14.09
C PHE A 353 -11.38 12.21 13.81
N MET A 354 -11.67 12.70 12.59
CA MET A 354 -11.51 14.10 12.22
C MET A 354 -12.63 14.98 12.81
N GLU A 355 -13.89 14.60 12.70
CA GLU A 355 -15.07 15.35 13.19
C GLU A 355 -15.03 15.61 14.68
N THR A 356 -14.54 14.65 15.45
CA THR A 356 -14.38 14.76 16.90
C THR A 356 -13.13 15.52 17.35
N ASN A 357 -12.37 16.13 16.43
CA ASN A 357 -11.09 16.82 16.65
C ASN A 357 -10.03 15.93 17.32
N GLN A 358 -10.18 14.59 17.26
CA GLN A 358 -9.19 13.66 17.81
C GLN A 358 -7.97 13.54 16.87
N PHE A 359 -8.16 13.76 15.58
CA PHE A 359 -7.08 13.77 14.59
C PHE A 359 -6.06 14.88 14.89
N GLU A 360 -6.48 16.11 15.07
CA GLU A 360 -5.58 17.24 15.39
C GLU A 360 -4.90 17.06 16.75
N ARG A 361 -5.61 16.50 17.74
CA ARG A 361 -5.00 16.16 19.03
C ARG A 361 -3.93 15.08 18.87
N HIS A 362 -4.20 14.08 18.05
CA HIS A 362 -3.23 13.03 17.70
C HIS A 362 -2.01 13.62 17.02
N LEU A 363 -2.17 14.42 15.98
CA LEU A 363 -1.08 15.09 15.27
C LEU A 363 -0.21 15.93 16.21
N ASN A 364 -0.83 16.71 17.10
CA ASN A 364 -0.10 17.54 18.04
C ASN A 364 0.72 16.71 19.05
N ARG A 365 0.19 15.57 19.49
CA ARG A 365 0.91 14.61 20.33
C ARG A 365 2.07 13.98 19.57
N MET A 366 1.82 13.46 18.36
CA MET A 366 2.84 12.80 17.54
C MET A 366 3.98 13.76 17.15
N ARG A 367 3.67 15.03 16.86
CA ARG A 367 4.67 16.06 16.58
C ARG A 367 5.63 16.26 17.76
N LYS A 368 5.14 16.22 19.00
CA LYS A 368 6.00 16.29 20.20
C LYS A 368 6.88 15.07 20.32
N ILE A 369 6.33 13.86 20.11
CA ILE A 369 7.05 12.59 20.22
C ILE A 369 8.16 12.53 19.15
N TYR A 370 7.83 12.81 17.90
CA TYR A 370 8.82 12.75 16.81
C TYR A 370 9.88 13.84 16.95
N ARG A 371 9.53 15.04 17.45
CA ARG A 371 10.53 16.06 17.80
C ARG A 371 11.48 15.53 18.85
N GLN A 372 10.99 14.91 19.93
CA GLN A 372 11.82 14.35 20.99
C GLN A 372 12.74 13.26 20.44
N LYS A 373 12.23 12.36 19.61
CA LYS A 373 13.05 11.32 18.95
C LYS A 373 14.15 11.94 18.10
N ARG A 374 13.81 12.92 17.24
CA ARG A 374 14.80 13.66 16.45
C ARG A 374 15.87 14.31 17.32
N ASP A 375 15.48 15.00 18.40
CA ASP A 375 16.41 15.71 19.26
C ASP A 375 17.40 14.77 19.95
N ILE A 376 16.96 13.57 20.37
CA ILE A 376 17.84 12.51 20.90
C ILE A 376 18.88 12.12 19.83
N ILE A 377 18.45 11.85 18.60
CA ILE A 377 19.35 11.47 17.50
C ILE A 377 20.39 12.56 17.26
N LEU A 378 19.97 13.82 17.12
CA LEU A 378 20.87 14.94 16.87
C LEU A 378 21.86 15.12 18.02
N GLN A 379 21.40 15.08 19.27
CA GLN A 379 22.25 15.24 20.44
C GLN A 379 23.36 14.18 20.51
N GLN A 380 23.05 12.93 20.13
CA GLN A 380 24.04 11.85 20.16
C GLN A 380 25.02 11.94 18.99
N LEU A 381 24.54 12.15 17.76
CA LEU A 381 25.40 12.20 16.58
C LEU A 381 26.30 13.44 16.53
N GLN A 382 25.83 14.58 17.03
CA GLN A 382 26.63 15.82 17.14
C GLN A 382 27.86 15.71 18.02
N LYS A 383 27.96 14.69 18.88
CA LYS A 383 29.16 14.39 19.65
C LYS A 383 30.34 13.88 18.78
N TYR A 384 30.03 13.45 17.54
CA TYR A 384 30.98 12.84 16.60
C TYR A 384 30.97 13.52 15.22
N PRO A 385 31.26 14.83 15.13
CA PRO A 385 31.15 15.61 13.89
C PRO A 385 32.20 15.23 12.84
N SER A 386 33.25 14.53 13.24
CA SER A 386 34.25 13.97 12.33
C SER A 386 33.78 12.72 11.60
N ILE A 387 32.75 12.03 12.12
CA ILE A 387 32.19 10.79 11.56
C ILE A 387 30.84 11.06 10.88
N PHE A 388 29.99 11.86 11.50
CA PHE A 388 28.59 12.06 11.06
C PHE A 388 28.33 13.53 10.71
N GLU A 389 27.62 13.71 9.59
CA GLU A 389 26.95 14.95 9.25
C GLU A 389 25.49 14.67 9.03
N VAL A 390 24.60 15.47 9.63
CA VAL A 390 23.14 15.27 9.58
C VAL A 390 22.50 16.38 8.78
N SER A 391 21.54 16.02 7.94
CA SER A 391 20.72 16.95 7.16
C SER A 391 19.27 16.45 7.04
N GLY A 392 18.34 17.33 6.61
CA GLY A 392 16.91 16.99 6.46
C GLY A 392 16.12 16.90 7.78
N GLU A 393 16.68 17.32 8.90
CA GLU A 393 16.13 17.13 10.25
C GLU A 393 14.98 18.08 10.64
N LYS A 394 14.65 19.05 9.81
CA LYS A 394 13.68 20.10 10.18
C LYS A 394 12.21 19.66 10.11
N THR A 395 11.94 18.65 9.33
CA THR A 395 10.59 18.17 9.03
C THR A 395 10.60 16.66 8.85
N GLY A 396 9.45 16.00 9.01
CA GLY A 396 9.24 14.61 8.66
C GLY A 396 9.71 13.60 9.72
N MET A 397 9.72 12.34 9.36
CA MET A 397 10.03 11.21 10.26
C MET A 397 11.34 10.49 9.87
N HIS A 398 12.15 11.13 9.04
CA HIS A 398 13.48 10.65 8.66
C HIS A 398 14.44 11.82 8.53
N LEU A 399 15.71 11.50 8.50
CA LEU A 399 16.83 12.42 8.24
C LEU A 399 17.91 11.71 7.43
N ILE A 400 18.86 12.46 6.92
CA ILE A 400 20.02 11.94 6.19
C ILE A 400 21.24 12.02 7.08
N ILE A 401 22.00 10.93 7.14
CA ILE A 401 23.32 10.89 7.75
C ILE A 401 24.37 10.70 6.65
N THR A 402 25.33 11.60 6.57
CA THR A 402 26.54 11.47 5.74
C THR A 402 27.67 10.91 6.60
N ILE A 403 28.32 9.85 6.13
CA ILE A 403 29.47 9.23 6.81
C ILE A 403 30.76 9.86 6.29
N LYS A 404 31.58 10.41 7.20
CA LYS A 404 32.78 11.23 6.88
C LYS A 404 34.09 10.53 7.22
N ASN A 405 34.06 9.28 7.62
CA ASN A 405 35.26 8.54 8.03
C ASN A 405 36.14 8.03 6.88
N GLY A 406 35.82 8.40 5.63
CA GLY A 406 36.60 8.04 4.44
C GLY A 406 36.26 6.67 3.85
N TRP A 407 35.27 5.96 4.39
CA TRP A 407 34.81 4.67 3.84
C TRP A 407 33.97 4.87 2.58
N SER A 408 34.00 3.88 1.70
CA SER A 408 33.07 3.78 0.59
C SER A 408 31.67 3.35 1.07
N GLU A 409 30.63 3.56 0.27
CA GLU A 409 29.28 3.11 0.58
C GLU A 409 29.22 1.59 0.81
N GLN A 410 29.95 0.82 -0.02
CA GLN A 410 30.03 -0.64 0.13
C GLN A 410 30.61 -1.06 1.48
N GLN A 411 31.71 -0.43 1.92
CA GLN A 411 32.30 -0.68 3.24
C GLN A 411 31.33 -0.34 4.38
N CYS A 412 30.60 0.77 4.23
CA CYS A 412 29.56 1.14 5.20
C CYS A 412 28.45 0.07 5.28
N LEU A 413 27.98 -0.43 4.14
CA LEU A 413 26.92 -1.46 4.10
C LEU A 413 27.37 -2.78 4.72
N GLU A 414 28.59 -3.22 4.45
CA GLU A 414 29.17 -4.44 5.04
C GLU A 414 29.31 -4.28 6.57
N GLN A 415 29.72 -3.12 7.04
CA GLN A 415 29.84 -2.85 8.47
C GLN A 415 28.46 -2.79 9.15
N LEU A 416 27.46 -2.14 8.53
CA LEU A 416 26.08 -2.12 9.02
C LEU A 416 25.54 -3.55 9.16
N GLN A 417 25.79 -4.42 8.20
CA GLN A 417 25.39 -5.82 8.25
C GLN A 417 26.04 -6.58 9.42
N ARG A 418 27.35 -6.37 9.67
CA ARG A 418 28.07 -6.97 10.82
C ARG A 418 27.46 -6.55 12.17
N PHE A 419 26.95 -5.33 12.25
CA PHE A 419 26.35 -4.76 13.45
C PHE A 419 24.84 -5.02 13.59
N ASP A 420 24.26 -5.77 12.65
CA ASP A 420 22.80 -6.06 12.58
C ASP A 420 21.96 -4.77 12.50
N ILE A 421 22.42 -3.81 11.69
CA ILE A 421 21.75 -2.52 11.46
C ILE A 421 21.15 -2.50 10.06
N ASP A 422 19.81 -2.25 9.95
CA ASP A 422 19.13 -2.00 8.68
C ASP A 422 18.96 -0.49 8.44
N MET A 423 19.75 0.05 7.51
CA MET A 423 19.70 1.43 7.08
C MET A 423 19.90 1.50 5.56
N LYS A 424 19.08 2.26 4.85
CA LYS A 424 19.11 2.31 3.39
C LYS A 424 20.04 3.41 2.89
N PRO A 425 20.93 3.11 1.95
CA PRO A 425 21.78 4.14 1.35
C PRO A 425 20.94 5.07 0.46
N LEU A 426 21.32 6.33 0.39
CA LEU A 426 20.64 7.33 -0.44
C LEU A 426 20.74 7.00 -1.94
N SER A 427 21.82 6.33 -2.34
CA SER A 427 22.05 5.87 -3.73
C SER A 427 20.89 5.01 -4.29
N GLN A 428 20.13 4.30 -3.44
CA GLN A 428 18.96 3.53 -3.87
C GLN A 428 17.82 4.41 -4.42
N TYR A 429 17.84 5.70 -4.15
CA TYR A 429 16.83 6.69 -4.56
C TYR A 429 17.32 7.61 -5.67
N VAL A 430 18.58 7.49 -6.08
CA VAL A 430 19.27 8.35 -7.08
C VAL A 430 19.41 7.60 -8.39
N TYR A 431 19.12 8.27 -9.50
CA TYR A 431 19.09 7.63 -10.82
C TYR A 431 20.14 8.18 -11.81
N HIS A 432 20.48 9.46 -11.70
CA HIS A 432 21.43 10.08 -12.64
C HIS A 432 22.60 10.79 -11.96
N GLN A 433 22.49 11.12 -10.68
CA GLN A 433 23.59 11.76 -9.94
C GLN A 433 24.48 10.68 -9.33
N GLN A 434 25.82 10.85 -9.43
CA GLN A 434 26.74 10.02 -8.67
C GLN A 434 26.89 10.60 -7.25
N GLU A 435 26.62 9.79 -6.25
CA GLU A 435 26.92 10.12 -4.86
C GLU A 435 28.40 10.12 -4.62
N THR A 436 28.92 11.20 -4.07
CA THR A 436 30.36 11.37 -3.77
C THR A 436 30.74 10.95 -2.37
N ALA A 437 29.79 10.91 -1.43
CA ALA A 437 30.00 10.49 -0.06
C ALA A 437 28.88 9.50 0.36
N PRO A 438 29.19 8.50 1.21
CA PRO A 438 28.16 7.58 1.71
C PRO A 438 27.11 8.32 2.52
N ARG A 439 25.88 8.34 2.01
CA ARG A 439 24.72 8.94 2.65
C ARG A 439 23.64 7.91 2.89
N PHE A 440 23.02 7.96 4.06
CA PHE A 440 22.00 7.00 4.47
C PHE A 440 20.75 7.69 4.96
N VAL A 441 19.59 7.09 4.63
CA VAL A 441 18.28 7.58 5.06
C VAL A 441 17.91 6.88 6.36
N VAL A 442 17.66 7.66 7.40
CA VAL A 442 17.40 7.18 8.76
C VAL A 442 15.96 7.48 9.14
N GLY A 443 15.09 6.48 9.06
CA GLY A 443 13.73 6.57 9.57
C GLY A 443 13.68 6.31 11.08
N PHE A 444 13.08 7.19 11.84
CA PHE A 444 13.00 7.06 13.30
C PHE A 444 11.58 6.96 13.85
N GLY A 445 10.57 7.09 12.99
CA GLY A 445 9.17 7.08 13.41
C GLY A 445 8.78 5.83 14.19
N GLY A 446 9.16 4.65 13.70
CA GLY A 446 8.79 3.36 14.28
C GLY A 446 9.60 2.88 15.47
N ILE A 447 10.74 3.53 15.77
CA ILE A 447 11.60 3.10 16.89
C ILE A 447 10.98 3.59 18.21
N PRO A 448 10.67 2.69 19.18
CA PRO A 448 10.23 3.11 20.51
C PRO A 448 11.26 4.04 21.17
N ILE A 449 10.78 5.06 21.86
CA ILE A 449 11.66 6.10 22.42
C ILE A 449 12.67 5.54 23.41
N GLU A 450 12.26 4.52 24.18
CA GLU A 450 13.11 3.81 25.14
C GLU A 450 14.25 3.01 24.47
N ASN A 451 14.09 2.64 23.20
CA ASN A 451 15.10 1.88 22.45
C ASN A 451 15.98 2.77 21.57
N LEU A 452 15.61 4.04 21.40
CA LEU A 452 16.25 4.93 20.43
C LEU A 452 17.73 5.21 20.76
N GLU A 453 18.05 5.40 22.02
CA GLU A 453 19.44 5.62 22.46
C GLU A 453 20.31 4.41 22.13
N ALA A 454 19.83 3.18 22.40
CA ALA A 454 20.54 1.95 22.07
C ALA A 454 20.76 1.79 20.55
N HIS A 455 19.78 2.17 19.71
CA HIS A 455 19.93 2.17 18.25
C HIS A 455 21.04 3.13 17.81
N ILE A 456 21.07 4.35 18.36
CA ILE A 456 22.07 5.34 17.99
C ILE A 456 23.46 5.00 18.55
N GLU A 457 23.56 4.49 19.76
CA GLU A 457 24.83 4.00 20.32
C GLU A 457 25.40 2.85 19.47
N ARG A 458 24.54 1.92 19.02
CA ARG A 458 24.94 0.83 18.14
C ARG A 458 25.46 1.37 16.80
N LEU A 459 24.77 2.36 16.22
CA LEU A 459 25.20 3.04 14.99
C LEU A 459 26.54 3.77 15.18
N ILE A 460 26.73 4.49 16.29
CA ILE A 460 27.99 5.19 16.61
C ILE A 460 29.12 4.18 16.74
N THR A 461 28.91 3.09 17.46
CA THR A 461 29.91 2.03 17.64
C THR A 461 30.31 1.42 16.30
N CYS A 462 29.34 1.12 15.43
CA CYS A 462 29.54 0.59 14.09
C CYS A 462 30.53 1.42 13.26
N PHE A 463 30.48 2.75 13.31
CA PHE A 463 31.32 3.64 12.51
C PHE A 463 32.57 4.17 13.24
N LYS A 464 32.70 3.90 14.54
CA LYS A 464 33.91 4.19 15.33
C LYS A 464 34.95 3.08 15.27
N GLU A 465 34.48 1.83 15.11
CA GLU A 465 35.39 0.70 14.99
C GLU A 465 36.14 0.77 13.66
N GLU A 466 37.44 0.35 13.68
CA GLU A 466 38.21 0.25 12.46
C GLU A 466 37.60 -0.81 11.53
N TYR A 467 37.54 -0.49 10.23
CA TYR A 467 37.08 -1.44 9.23
C TYR A 467 38.10 -2.57 9.11
N CYS A 468 37.83 -3.71 9.75
CA CYS A 468 38.63 -4.93 9.60
C CYS A 468 38.19 -5.68 8.34
N ILE A 469 39.10 -5.80 7.37
CA ILE A 469 38.94 -6.61 6.15
C ILE A 469 38.93 -8.10 6.51
#